data_f599cacf3cc969607aa1ea504a36bfa8
#
_entry.id   f599cacf3cc969607aa1ea504a36bfa8
#
_cell.length_a   1.000
_cell.length_b   1.000
_cell.length_c   1.000
_cell.angle_alpha   90.00
_cell.angle_beta   90.00
_cell.angle_gamma   90.00
#
_symmetry.space_group_name_H-M   'P 1'
#
loop_
_entity.id
_entity.type
_entity.pdbx_description
1 polymer ?
#
loop_
_entity_poly.entity_id
_entity_poly.type
_entity_poly.pdbx_seq_one_letter_code
_entity_poly.pdbx_strand_id
1 'polypeptide(L)'
;VQARWFEVYVPHAETVRTTEILARTGVVELETDPRLAAAPDTHKLGYFVRRGRALIARHQDELPPPRNRPGALIGNPVHLANQALHRLRVWSARLEFLQERLAERQAERVDLRYLDEALRAMRRDGVDPDGLFSETRFLCKCLFVCPKTSRLEAVDLAGQTALVVAGPRHDFRILLGLADERPLIQHLVVDQDCEQVGIPPWLSGDLPNRILQVRTRLKPLEREIGALEKDLAALRTD
;
A
#
# COMPACT_ATOMS: atom_id res chain seq x y z
N VAL A 1 47.20 28.33 7.31
CA VAL A 1 47.55 27.36 6.26
C VAL A 1 47.57 28.11 4.95
N GLN A 2 48.74 28.15 4.28
CA GLN A 2 48.85 28.79 2.96
C GLN A 2 48.33 27.81 1.92
N ALA A 3 47.23 28.15 1.22
CA ALA A 3 46.76 27.41 0.06
C ALA A 3 47.72 27.69 -1.14
N ARG A 4 48.02 26.67 -1.91
CA ARG A 4 48.77 26.74 -3.15
C ARG A 4 47.96 26.18 -4.29
N TRP A 5 47.93 26.89 -5.40
CA TRP A 5 47.31 26.44 -6.62
C TRP A 5 48.26 25.52 -7.40
N PHE A 6 47.71 24.46 -7.97
CA PHE A 6 48.39 23.58 -8.92
C PHE A 6 47.39 23.04 -9.95
N GLU A 7 47.86 22.73 -11.11
CA GLU A 7 47.07 22.13 -12.17
C GLU A 7 47.60 20.73 -12.45
N VAL A 8 46.69 19.81 -12.67
CA VAL A 8 47.01 18.42 -13.00
C VAL A 8 46.41 18.10 -14.37
N TYR A 9 47.28 17.83 -15.32
CA TYR A 9 46.90 17.43 -16.67
C TYR A 9 46.84 15.91 -16.76
N VAL A 10 45.66 15.38 -17.07
CA VAL A 10 45.45 13.94 -17.20
C VAL A 10 44.67 13.63 -18.46
N PRO A 11 44.87 12.45 -19.08
CA PRO A 11 44.01 11.99 -20.17
C PRO A 11 42.54 11.92 -19.71
N HIS A 12 41.61 12.25 -20.58
CA HIS A 12 40.19 12.28 -20.25
C HIS A 12 39.69 10.94 -19.66
N ALA A 13 40.23 9.82 -20.12
CA ALA A 13 39.89 8.47 -19.59
C ALA A 13 40.32 8.27 -18.12
N GLU A 14 41.30 9.03 -17.61
CA GLU A 14 41.84 8.93 -16.24
C GLU A 14 41.35 10.03 -15.32
N THR A 15 40.58 11.01 -15.80
CA THR A 15 40.09 12.14 -15.01
C THR A 15 39.38 11.71 -13.74
N VAL A 16 38.47 10.76 -13.81
CA VAL A 16 37.71 10.28 -12.66
C VAL A 16 38.62 9.63 -11.61
N ARG A 17 39.57 8.79 -12.06
CA ARG A 17 40.50 8.11 -11.16
C ARG A 17 41.44 9.13 -10.46
N THR A 18 41.92 10.10 -11.21
CA THR A 18 42.79 11.14 -10.65
C THR A 18 42.03 12.02 -9.65
N THR A 19 40.79 12.43 -10.00
CA THR A 19 39.94 13.19 -9.08
C THR A 19 39.68 12.43 -7.78
N GLU A 20 39.41 11.12 -7.84
CA GLU A 20 39.25 10.29 -6.66
C GLU A 20 40.51 10.20 -5.80
N ILE A 21 41.67 10.06 -6.45
CA ILE A 21 42.96 10.03 -5.73
C ILE A 21 43.21 11.36 -5.00
N LEU A 22 42.96 12.49 -5.66
CA LEU A 22 43.10 13.80 -5.07
C LEU A 22 42.10 14.04 -3.93
N ALA A 23 40.86 13.69 -4.11
CA ALA A 23 39.84 13.80 -3.06
C ALA A 23 40.16 12.98 -1.81
N ARG A 24 40.79 11.79 -1.98
CA ARG A 24 41.21 10.94 -0.84
C ARG A 24 42.28 11.58 0.02
N THR A 25 43.05 12.54 -0.50
CA THR A 25 44.07 13.25 0.31
C THR A 25 43.43 14.12 1.39
N GLY A 26 42.19 14.55 1.21
CA GLY A 26 41.46 15.44 2.13
C GLY A 26 42.01 16.84 2.24
N VAL A 27 43.04 17.17 1.45
CA VAL A 27 43.76 18.47 1.51
C VAL A 27 43.66 19.27 0.20
N VAL A 28 42.95 18.73 -0.80
CA VAL A 28 42.79 19.34 -2.11
C VAL A 28 41.35 19.76 -2.30
N GLU A 29 41.11 21.01 -2.59
CA GLU A 29 39.85 21.56 -3.06
C GLU A 29 39.88 21.64 -4.59
N LEU A 30 38.90 21.02 -5.27
CA LEU A 30 38.82 21.00 -6.71
C LEU A 30 37.96 22.18 -7.18
N GLU A 31 38.54 23.12 -7.88
CA GLU A 31 37.76 24.11 -8.63
C GLU A 31 37.38 23.55 -10.00
N THR A 32 36.12 23.69 -10.35
CA THR A 32 35.64 23.42 -11.71
C THR A 32 35.42 24.70 -12.46
N ASP A 33 36.16 24.90 -13.56
CA ASP A 33 35.86 26.00 -14.49
C ASP A 33 34.47 25.68 -15.15
N PRO A 34 33.47 26.54 -14.93
CA PRO A 34 32.15 26.34 -15.54
C PRO A 34 32.18 26.28 -17.08
N ARG A 35 33.26 26.79 -17.71
CA ARG A 35 33.48 26.70 -19.16
C ARG A 35 33.92 25.31 -19.62
N LEU A 36 34.54 24.52 -18.75
CA LEU A 36 34.97 23.13 -19.00
C LEU A 36 33.93 22.12 -18.57
N ALA A 37 32.88 22.53 -17.86
CA ALA A 37 31.82 21.69 -17.36
C ALA A 37 30.83 21.19 -18.44
N ALA A 38 31.08 21.50 -19.72
CA ALA A 38 30.27 21.04 -20.85
C ALA A 38 30.62 19.60 -21.31
N ALA A 39 30.98 18.69 -20.41
CA ALA A 39 31.13 17.30 -20.76
C ALA A 39 29.76 16.67 -21.04
N PRO A 40 29.58 15.97 -22.19
CA PRO A 40 28.28 15.43 -22.62
C PRO A 40 27.63 14.46 -21.60
N ASP A 41 28.39 13.88 -20.68
CA ASP A 41 27.89 12.93 -19.69
C ASP A 41 27.24 13.58 -18.44
N THR A 42 27.43 14.87 -18.21
CA THR A 42 26.80 15.58 -17.08
C THR A 42 25.27 15.61 -17.22
N HIS A 43 24.76 15.62 -18.44
CA HIS A 43 23.33 15.61 -18.71
C HIS A 43 22.67 14.28 -18.28
N LYS A 44 23.32 13.15 -18.59
CA LYS A 44 22.86 11.81 -18.19
C LYS A 44 22.94 11.63 -16.67
N LEU A 45 24.06 12.05 -16.06
CA LEU A 45 24.21 12.01 -14.61
C LEU A 45 23.12 12.84 -13.93
N GLY A 46 22.89 14.08 -14.39
CA GLY A 46 21.83 14.95 -13.88
C GLY A 46 20.43 14.33 -13.99
N TYR A 47 20.15 13.59 -15.07
CA TYR A 47 18.90 12.85 -15.23
C TYR A 47 18.74 11.76 -14.16
N PHE A 48 19.75 10.90 -13.96
CA PHE A 48 19.68 9.82 -12.98
C PHE A 48 19.56 10.34 -11.54
N VAL A 49 20.31 11.40 -11.22
CA VAL A 49 20.24 12.04 -9.89
C VAL A 49 18.85 12.64 -9.63
N ARG A 50 18.26 13.37 -10.58
CA ARG A 50 16.91 13.93 -10.43
C ARG A 50 15.86 12.83 -10.22
N ARG A 51 15.92 11.74 -11.01
CA ARG A 51 15.00 10.62 -10.87
C ARG A 51 15.17 9.88 -9.55
N GLY A 52 16.42 9.69 -9.11
CA GLY A 52 16.70 9.09 -7.81
C GLY A 52 16.17 9.93 -6.66
N ARG A 53 16.41 11.26 -6.68
CA ARG A 53 15.87 12.19 -5.67
C ARG A 53 14.35 12.19 -5.62
N ALA A 54 13.66 12.09 -6.75
CA ALA A 54 12.21 12.02 -6.79
C ALA A 54 11.67 10.74 -6.13
N LEU A 55 12.33 9.59 -6.34
CA LEU A 55 11.97 8.33 -5.66
C LEU A 55 12.25 8.39 -4.16
N ILE A 56 13.39 8.95 -3.76
CA ILE A 56 13.74 9.15 -2.35
C ILE A 56 12.70 10.04 -1.66
N ALA A 57 12.34 11.17 -2.27
CA ALA A 57 11.33 12.07 -1.71
C ALA A 57 9.95 11.42 -1.60
N ARG A 58 9.58 10.56 -2.56
CA ARG A 58 8.29 9.83 -2.54
C ARG A 58 8.19 8.83 -1.39
N HIS A 59 9.31 8.21 -1.00
CA HIS A 59 9.35 7.15 0.00
C HIS A 59 10.23 7.51 1.20
N GLN A 60 10.33 8.80 1.52
CA GLN A 60 11.26 9.32 2.53
C GLN A 60 11.09 8.62 3.88
N ASP A 61 9.85 8.36 4.30
CA ASP A 61 9.52 7.77 5.60
C ASP A 61 9.76 6.25 5.66
N GLU A 62 9.96 5.63 4.49
CA GLU A 62 10.10 4.18 4.34
C GLU A 62 11.54 3.74 4.07
N LEU A 63 12.41 4.71 3.72
CA LEU A 63 13.80 4.42 3.40
C LEU A 63 14.59 4.03 4.65
N PRO A 64 15.45 2.99 4.55
CA PRO A 64 16.38 2.68 5.61
C PRO A 64 17.29 3.88 5.91
N PRO A 65 17.70 4.05 7.17
CA PRO A 65 18.64 5.12 7.52
C PRO A 65 19.94 4.96 6.72
N PRO A 66 20.52 6.08 6.24
CA PRO A 66 21.75 6.02 5.47
C PRO A 66 22.85 5.34 6.29
N ARG A 67 23.40 4.26 5.77
CA ARG A 67 24.55 3.61 6.40
C ARG A 67 25.74 4.54 6.20
N ASN A 68 26.21 5.18 7.27
CA ASN A 68 27.36 6.10 7.30
C ASN A 68 28.69 5.37 7.01
N ARG A 69 28.83 4.84 5.81
CA ARG A 69 30.13 4.43 5.28
C ARG A 69 30.27 5.05 3.89
N PRO A 70 30.99 6.18 3.78
CA PRO A 70 31.49 6.60 2.49
C PRO A 70 32.54 5.57 2.06
N GLY A 71 32.08 4.43 1.54
CA GLY A 71 32.93 3.58 0.72
C GLY A 71 33.34 4.41 -0.46
N ALA A 72 34.64 4.43 -0.81
CA ALA A 72 35.09 5.08 -2.02
C ALA A 72 34.28 4.51 -3.20
N LEU A 73 33.43 5.33 -3.81
CA LEU A 73 32.72 4.98 -5.02
C LEU A 73 33.75 4.96 -6.16
N ILE A 74 34.29 3.76 -6.44
CA ILE A 74 35.26 3.54 -7.51
C ILE A 74 34.47 3.22 -8.78
N GLY A 75 34.56 4.06 -9.80
CA GLY A 75 33.96 3.78 -11.10
C GLY A 75 33.39 5.01 -11.82
N ASN A 76 32.82 4.78 -12.98
CA ASN A 76 32.17 5.83 -13.78
C ASN A 76 30.91 6.36 -13.06
N PRO A 77 30.82 7.66 -12.74
CA PRO A 77 29.71 8.24 -11.99
C PRO A 77 28.34 8.01 -12.65
N VAL A 78 28.26 8.04 -13.98
CA VAL A 78 27.03 7.79 -14.74
C VAL A 78 26.56 6.35 -14.55
N HIS A 79 27.50 5.40 -14.59
CA HIS A 79 27.18 3.98 -14.37
C HIS A 79 26.71 3.73 -12.93
N LEU A 80 27.39 4.28 -11.95
CA LEU A 80 27.03 4.19 -10.52
C LEU A 80 25.65 4.80 -10.24
N ALA A 81 25.38 5.99 -10.81
CA ALA A 81 24.08 6.65 -10.66
C ALA A 81 22.94 5.84 -11.32
N ASN A 82 23.21 5.22 -12.47
CA ASN A 82 22.25 4.33 -13.13
C ASN A 82 21.97 3.07 -12.29
N GLN A 83 23.00 2.44 -11.76
CA GLN A 83 22.86 1.27 -10.87
C GLN A 83 22.07 1.63 -9.59
N ALA A 84 22.39 2.77 -8.97
CA ALA A 84 21.68 3.24 -7.79
C ALA A 84 20.20 3.49 -8.10
N LEU A 85 19.90 4.17 -9.22
CA LEU A 85 18.53 4.40 -9.66
C LEU A 85 17.80 3.08 -9.94
N HIS A 86 18.46 2.11 -10.57
CA HIS A 86 17.87 0.79 -10.80
C HIS A 86 17.51 0.08 -9.48
N ARG A 87 18.42 0.07 -8.51
CA ARG A 87 18.16 -0.50 -7.18
C ARG A 87 17.00 0.19 -6.46
N LEU A 88 16.97 1.53 -6.48
CA LEU A 88 15.86 2.30 -5.91
C LEU A 88 14.52 1.98 -6.57
N ARG A 89 14.47 1.79 -7.89
CA ARG A 89 13.24 1.41 -8.61
C ARG A 89 12.76 0.02 -8.21
N VAL A 90 13.68 -0.96 -8.14
CA VAL A 90 13.33 -2.32 -7.72
C VAL A 90 12.83 -2.32 -6.29
N TRP A 91 13.48 -1.60 -5.39
CA TRP A 91 13.08 -1.45 -3.99
C TRP A 91 11.70 -0.77 -3.89
N SER A 92 11.49 0.36 -4.58
CA SER A 92 10.22 1.10 -4.59
C SER A 92 9.05 0.24 -5.11
N ALA A 93 9.26 -0.48 -6.22
CA ALA A 93 8.24 -1.37 -6.77
C ALA A 93 7.88 -2.51 -5.80
N ARG A 94 8.87 -3.07 -5.10
CA ARG A 94 8.64 -4.11 -4.09
C ARG A 94 7.90 -3.56 -2.88
N LEU A 95 8.25 -2.35 -2.43
CA LEU A 95 7.57 -1.67 -1.33
C LEU A 95 6.09 -1.44 -1.66
N GLU A 96 5.79 -0.84 -2.80
CA GLU A 96 4.43 -0.58 -3.26
C GLU A 96 3.61 -1.87 -3.37
N PHE A 97 4.18 -2.91 -3.96
CA PHE A 97 3.53 -4.22 -4.06
C PHE A 97 3.19 -4.81 -2.68
N LEU A 98 4.13 -4.77 -1.72
CA LEU A 98 3.89 -5.31 -0.38
C LEU A 98 2.85 -4.49 0.38
N GLN A 99 2.86 -3.16 0.24
CA GLN A 99 1.88 -2.27 0.86
C GLN A 99 0.47 -2.50 0.30
N GLU A 100 0.33 -2.61 -1.02
CA GLU A 100 -0.94 -2.92 -1.68
C GLU A 100 -1.50 -4.27 -1.22
N ARG A 101 -0.66 -5.32 -1.25
CA ARG A 101 -1.04 -6.65 -0.78
C ARG A 101 -1.44 -6.65 0.69
N LEU A 102 -0.71 -5.93 1.54
CA LEU A 102 -1.06 -5.82 2.96
C LEU A 102 -2.40 -5.12 3.15
N ALA A 103 -2.65 -4.01 2.44
CA ALA A 103 -3.91 -3.29 2.50
C ALA A 103 -5.10 -4.17 2.06
N GLU A 104 -4.96 -4.91 0.95
CA GLU A 104 -5.97 -5.87 0.50
C GLU A 104 -6.29 -6.94 1.55
N ARG A 105 -5.25 -7.54 2.16
CA ARG A 105 -5.43 -8.58 3.18
C ARG A 105 -6.01 -8.03 4.48
N GLN A 106 -5.66 -6.82 4.84
CA GLN A 106 -6.25 -6.15 6.01
C GLN A 106 -7.72 -5.82 5.78
N ALA A 107 -8.11 -5.36 4.60
CA ALA A 107 -9.50 -5.13 4.22
C ALA A 107 -10.31 -6.45 4.24
N GLU A 108 -9.79 -7.53 3.60
CA GLU A 108 -10.40 -8.86 3.65
C GLU A 108 -10.61 -9.34 5.11
N ARG A 109 -9.64 -9.11 5.99
CA ARG A 109 -9.76 -9.48 7.41
C ARG A 109 -10.87 -8.71 8.12
N VAL A 110 -11.00 -7.42 7.84
CA VAL A 110 -12.06 -6.58 8.43
C VAL A 110 -13.42 -7.09 7.97
N ASP A 111 -13.62 -7.29 6.67
CA ASP A 111 -14.86 -7.82 6.11
C ASP A 111 -15.23 -9.18 6.72
N LEU A 112 -14.28 -10.10 6.81
CA LEU A 112 -14.52 -11.43 7.37
C LEU A 112 -14.86 -11.38 8.87
N ARG A 113 -14.31 -10.44 9.62
CA ARG A 113 -14.66 -10.24 11.04
C ARG A 113 -16.09 -9.71 11.18
N TYR A 114 -16.50 -8.77 10.35
CA TYR A 114 -17.86 -8.28 10.32
C TYR A 114 -18.83 -9.38 9.90
N LEU A 115 -18.48 -10.19 8.90
CA LEU A 115 -19.28 -11.36 8.49
C LEU A 115 -19.42 -12.40 9.61
N ASP A 116 -18.35 -12.74 10.34
CA ASP A 116 -18.46 -13.69 11.48
C ASP A 116 -19.40 -13.15 12.56
N GLU A 117 -19.34 -11.84 12.84
CA GLU A 117 -20.22 -11.17 13.80
C GLU A 117 -21.68 -11.16 13.31
N ALA A 118 -21.92 -10.79 12.04
CA ALA A 118 -23.25 -10.75 11.42
C ALA A 118 -23.91 -12.13 11.38
N LEU A 119 -23.18 -13.15 10.90
CA LEU A 119 -23.69 -14.52 10.81
C LEU A 119 -24.03 -15.10 12.17
N ARG A 120 -23.28 -14.80 13.21
CA ARG A 120 -23.63 -15.21 14.59
C ARG A 120 -24.84 -14.50 15.11
N ALA A 121 -25.01 -13.21 14.81
CA ALA A 121 -26.17 -12.44 15.21
C ALA A 121 -27.42 -12.99 14.49
N MET A 122 -27.35 -13.28 13.18
CA MET A 122 -28.42 -13.93 12.43
C MET A 122 -28.81 -15.28 13.04
N ARG A 123 -27.82 -16.11 13.40
CA ARG A 123 -28.05 -17.39 14.06
C ARG A 123 -28.81 -17.27 15.38
N ARG A 124 -28.45 -16.27 16.18
CA ARG A 124 -29.10 -16.00 17.47
C ARG A 124 -30.54 -15.54 17.29
N ASP A 125 -30.77 -14.70 16.28
CA ASP A 125 -32.08 -14.09 16.02
C ASP A 125 -32.97 -14.96 15.12
N GLY A 126 -32.52 -16.18 14.72
CA GLY A 126 -33.27 -17.13 13.89
C GLY A 126 -33.47 -16.65 12.43
N VAL A 127 -32.62 -15.75 11.95
CA VAL A 127 -32.69 -15.24 10.58
C VAL A 127 -32.04 -16.24 9.63
N ASP A 128 -32.79 -16.68 8.61
CA ASP A 128 -32.27 -17.56 7.56
C ASP A 128 -31.47 -16.74 6.53
N PRO A 129 -30.16 -16.98 6.41
CA PRO A 129 -29.29 -16.24 5.48
C PRO A 129 -29.43 -16.75 4.02
N ASP A 130 -30.03 -17.90 3.76
CA ASP A 130 -30.03 -18.53 2.42
C ASP A 130 -30.68 -17.63 1.38
N GLY A 131 -31.80 -16.99 1.75
CA GLY A 131 -32.43 -15.99 0.92
C GLY A 131 -31.60 -14.72 0.72
N LEU A 132 -30.67 -14.39 1.65
CA LEU A 132 -29.92 -13.16 1.67
C LEU A 132 -28.63 -13.24 0.88
N PHE A 133 -27.96 -14.39 0.87
CA PHE A 133 -26.68 -14.59 0.20
C PHE A 133 -26.78 -15.25 -1.18
N SER A 134 -28.00 -15.66 -1.61
CA SER A 134 -28.20 -16.18 -2.96
C SER A 134 -28.10 -15.06 -3.98
N GLU A 135 -27.30 -15.24 -5.02
CA GLU A 135 -27.27 -14.31 -6.14
C GLU A 135 -28.59 -14.32 -6.90
N THR A 136 -29.11 -13.15 -7.23
CA THR A 136 -30.28 -12.99 -8.08
C THR A 136 -29.98 -11.99 -9.19
N ARG A 137 -30.52 -12.25 -10.36
CA ARG A 137 -30.32 -11.38 -11.54
C ARG A 137 -30.98 -10.00 -11.39
N PHE A 138 -32.06 -9.93 -10.61
CA PHE A 138 -32.91 -8.75 -10.55
C PHE A 138 -32.79 -7.97 -9.24
N LEU A 139 -32.28 -8.61 -8.18
CA LEU A 139 -32.18 -7.99 -6.86
C LEU A 139 -30.72 -7.82 -6.45
N CYS A 140 -30.35 -6.65 -6.00
CA CYS A 140 -29.13 -6.44 -5.26
C CYS A 140 -29.38 -6.65 -3.77
N LYS A 141 -28.41 -7.25 -3.12
CA LYS A 141 -28.40 -7.51 -1.68
C LYS A 141 -27.10 -6.96 -1.14
N CYS A 142 -27.19 -6.03 -0.23
CA CYS A 142 -26.04 -5.38 0.34
C CYS A 142 -26.07 -5.55 1.85
N LEU A 143 -24.97 -6.04 2.42
CA LEU A 143 -24.76 -6.10 3.86
C LEU A 143 -23.96 -4.89 4.28
N PHE A 144 -24.44 -4.17 5.29
CA PHE A 144 -23.76 -3.03 5.88
C PHE A 144 -23.53 -3.26 7.36
N VAL A 145 -22.39 -2.80 7.84
CA VAL A 145 -22.09 -2.67 9.26
C VAL A 145 -22.29 -1.21 9.66
N CYS A 146 -23.10 -0.98 10.66
CA CYS A 146 -23.44 0.37 11.15
C CYS A 146 -23.08 0.49 12.63
N PRO A 147 -22.59 1.68 13.07
CA PRO A 147 -22.47 1.94 14.50
C PRO A 147 -23.85 1.92 15.15
N LYS A 148 -23.93 1.53 16.41
CA LYS A 148 -25.20 1.48 17.18
C LYS A 148 -25.91 2.82 17.32
N THR A 149 -25.21 3.91 17.06
CA THR A 149 -25.73 5.27 17.05
C THR A 149 -26.33 5.70 15.72
N SER A 150 -26.25 4.86 14.70
CA SER A 150 -26.76 5.16 13.36
C SER A 150 -28.28 5.29 13.39
N ARG A 151 -28.80 6.40 12.84
CA ARG A 151 -30.23 6.71 12.76
C ARG A 151 -30.87 6.24 11.45
N LEU A 152 -30.33 5.23 10.81
CA LEU A 152 -30.82 4.74 9.51
C LEU A 152 -32.29 4.25 9.54
N GLU A 153 -32.88 4.06 10.73
CA GLU A 153 -34.32 3.72 10.88
C GLU A 153 -35.26 4.82 10.38
N ALA A 154 -34.77 6.07 10.29
CA ALA A 154 -35.57 7.22 9.87
C ALA A 154 -35.49 7.53 8.38
N VAL A 155 -34.63 6.84 7.62
CA VAL A 155 -34.55 7.02 6.17
C VAL A 155 -35.64 6.16 5.55
N ASP A 156 -36.69 6.80 5.04
CA ASP A 156 -37.71 6.17 4.23
C ASP A 156 -37.07 5.69 2.91
N LEU A 157 -36.54 4.46 2.96
CA LEU A 157 -35.95 3.79 1.81
C LEU A 157 -37.10 3.39 0.88
N ALA A 158 -37.66 4.35 0.16
CA ALA A 158 -38.81 4.17 -0.73
C ALA A 158 -38.63 2.92 -1.61
N GLY A 159 -39.40 1.88 -1.29
CA GLY A 159 -39.40 0.61 -2.02
C GLY A 159 -38.34 -0.41 -1.64
N GLN A 160 -37.50 -0.15 -0.63
CA GLN A 160 -36.43 -1.06 -0.21
C GLN A 160 -36.76 -1.74 1.13
N THR A 161 -36.47 -3.02 1.24
CA THR A 161 -36.64 -3.77 2.48
C THR A 161 -35.33 -3.79 3.26
N ALA A 162 -35.35 -3.32 4.49
CA ALA A 162 -34.21 -3.40 5.41
C ALA A 162 -34.46 -4.47 6.47
N LEU A 163 -33.53 -5.42 6.61
CA LEU A 163 -33.45 -6.31 7.75
C LEU A 163 -32.34 -5.84 8.68
N VAL A 164 -32.68 -5.56 9.93
CA VAL A 164 -31.70 -5.17 10.93
C VAL A 164 -31.41 -6.35 11.85
N VAL A 165 -30.14 -6.66 12.02
CA VAL A 165 -29.65 -7.69 12.92
C VAL A 165 -28.71 -7.05 13.91
N ALA A 166 -29.07 -7.03 15.19
CA ALA A 166 -28.28 -6.39 16.22
C ALA A 166 -27.09 -7.30 16.61
N GLY A 167 -25.87 -6.83 16.36
CA GLY A 167 -24.65 -7.45 16.83
C GLY A 167 -24.23 -6.94 18.22
N PRO A 168 -23.20 -7.52 18.83
CA PRO A 168 -22.70 -7.08 20.13
C PRO A 168 -22.02 -5.70 20.10
N ARG A 169 -21.37 -5.38 19.01
CA ARG A 169 -20.62 -4.10 18.82
C ARG A 169 -21.25 -3.20 17.77
N HIS A 170 -21.78 -3.80 16.71
CA HIS A 170 -22.33 -3.14 15.55
C HIS A 170 -23.73 -3.66 15.26
N ASP A 171 -24.52 -2.86 14.56
CA ASP A 171 -25.75 -3.32 13.95
C ASP A 171 -25.49 -3.63 12.49
N PHE A 172 -26.04 -4.76 12.03
CA PHE A 172 -25.93 -5.21 10.66
C PHE A 172 -27.23 -4.94 9.94
N ARG A 173 -27.13 -4.30 8.78
CA ARG A 173 -28.29 -3.98 7.95
C ARG A 173 -28.15 -4.64 6.61
N ILE A 174 -29.18 -5.35 6.21
CA ILE A 174 -29.26 -5.99 4.92
C ILE A 174 -30.30 -5.23 4.13
N LEU A 175 -29.83 -4.55 3.10
CA LEU A 175 -30.69 -3.82 2.19
C LEU A 175 -30.94 -4.65 0.93
N LEU A 176 -32.22 -4.77 0.56
CA LEU A 176 -32.69 -5.46 -0.63
C LEU A 176 -33.28 -4.39 -1.55
N GLY A 177 -32.81 -4.33 -2.77
CA GLY A 177 -33.34 -3.43 -3.80
C GLY A 177 -33.18 -4.00 -5.19
N LEU A 178 -33.62 -3.29 -6.21
CA LEU A 178 -33.38 -3.68 -7.60
C LEU A 178 -31.88 -3.58 -7.93
N ALA A 179 -31.41 -4.42 -8.84
CA ALA A 179 -30.00 -4.44 -9.22
C ALA A 179 -29.49 -3.08 -9.71
N ASP A 180 -30.32 -2.33 -10.40
CA ASP A 180 -30.02 -1.00 -10.94
C ASP A 180 -29.95 0.08 -9.83
N GLU A 181 -30.52 -0.20 -8.66
CA GLU A 181 -30.53 0.73 -7.51
C GLU A 181 -29.30 0.56 -6.60
N ARG A 182 -28.40 -0.39 -6.89
CA ARG A 182 -27.19 -0.62 -6.08
C ARG A 182 -26.37 0.65 -5.82
N PRO A 183 -26.09 1.53 -6.80
CA PRO A 183 -25.35 2.76 -6.55
C PRO A 183 -26.07 3.72 -5.59
N LEU A 184 -27.42 3.78 -5.69
CA LEU A 184 -28.25 4.60 -4.81
C LEU A 184 -28.19 4.08 -3.37
N ILE A 185 -28.31 2.76 -3.18
CA ILE A 185 -28.23 2.10 -1.87
C ILE A 185 -26.87 2.36 -1.23
N GLN A 186 -25.79 2.25 -2.00
CA GLN A 186 -24.44 2.53 -1.51
C GLN A 186 -24.28 4.00 -1.07
N HIS A 187 -24.83 4.93 -1.83
CA HIS A 187 -24.72 6.36 -1.52
C HIS A 187 -25.51 6.74 -0.26
N LEU A 188 -26.72 6.24 -0.11
CA LEU A 188 -27.57 6.48 1.07
C LEU A 188 -26.95 6.00 2.38
N VAL A 189 -26.11 5.00 2.33
CA VAL A 189 -25.51 4.36 3.52
C VAL A 189 -24.21 5.04 3.92
N VAL A 190 -23.45 5.57 2.98
CA VAL A 190 -22.21 6.32 3.26
C VAL A 190 -22.48 7.55 4.12
N ASP A 191 -23.61 8.25 3.89
CA ASP A 191 -23.99 9.43 4.67
C ASP A 191 -24.34 9.12 6.15
N GLN A 192 -24.41 7.84 6.52
CA GLN A 192 -24.80 7.37 7.84
C GLN A 192 -23.67 6.66 8.63
N ASP A 193 -22.42 6.87 8.25
CA ASP A 193 -21.24 6.20 8.82
C ASP A 193 -21.31 4.66 8.78
N CYS A 194 -22.06 4.11 7.84
CA CYS A 194 -22.14 2.67 7.65
C CYS A 194 -21.18 2.22 6.52
N GLU A 195 -20.53 1.09 6.73
CA GLU A 195 -19.62 0.50 5.75
C GLU A 195 -20.24 -0.74 5.10
N GLN A 196 -20.06 -0.88 3.79
CA GLN A 196 -20.47 -2.08 3.08
C GLN A 196 -19.52 -3.23 3.38
N VAL A 197 -20.06 -4.38 3.80
CA VAL A 197 -19.30 -5.60 4.03
C VAL A 197 -19.27 -6.43 2.75
N GLY A 198 -18.08 -6.76 2.28
CA GLY A 198 -17.89 -7.63 1.12
C GLY A 198 -18.31 -9.07 1.44
N ILE A 199 -19.23 -9.63 0.64
CA ILE A 199 -19.63 -11.03 0.75
C ILE A 199 -18.78 -11.83 -0.25
N PRO A 200 -17.88 -12.71 0.24
CA PRO A 200 -17.04 -13.49 -0.65
C PRO A 200 -17.86 -14.50 -1.47
N PRO A 201 -17.55 -14.71 -2.77
CA PRO A 201 -18.31 -15.63 -3.63
C PRO A 201 -18.19 -17.10 -3.20
N TRP A 202 -17.17 -17.45 -2.42
CA TRP A 202 -17.00 -18.79 -1.88
C TRP A 202 -17.88 -19.09 -0.65
N LEU A 203 -18.54 -18.09 -0.07
CA LEU A 203 -19.37 -18.23 1.11
C LEU A 203 -20.72 -18.89 0.72
N SER A 204 -20.87 -20.18 1.01
CA SER A 204 -22.01 -20.98 0.60
C SER A 204 -22.44 -22.00 1.65
N GLY A 205 -23.59 -22.60 1.45
CA GLY A 205 -24.16 -23.60 2.36
C GLY A 205 -24.99 -22.99 3.50
N ASP A 206 -25.35 -23.81 4.47
CA ASP A 206 -26.13 -23.40 5.64
C ASP A 206 -25.34 -22.46 6.59
N LEU A 207 -26.06 -21.82 7.50
CA LEU A 207 -25.50 -20.83 8.42
C LEU A 207 -24.34 -21.38 9.27
N PRO A 208 -24.41 -22.59 9.87
CA PRO A 208 -23.27 -23.17 10.59
C PRO A 208 -22.03 -23.35 9.71
N ASN A 209 -22.21 -23.81 8.46
CA ASN A 209 -21.12 -23.98 7.50
C ASN A 209 -20.48 -22.65 7.14
N ARG A 210 -21.27 -21.61 6.86
CA ARG A 210 -20.75 -20.26 6.55
C ARG A 210 -19.92 -19.70 7.68
N ILE A 211 -20.38 -19.83 8.94
CA ILE A 211 -19.60 -19.41 10.11
C ILE A 211 -18.27 -20.18 10.16
N LEU A 212 -18.29 -21.48 9.91
CA LEU A 212 -17.08 -22.29 9.89
C LEU A 212 -16.11 -21.88 8.78
N GLN A 213 -16.61 -21.63 7.56
CA GLN A 213 -15.83 -21.19 6.41
C GLN A 213 -15.12 -19.86 6.71
N VAL A 214 -15.84 -18.86 7.23
CA VAL A 214 -15.28 -17.55 7.60
C VAL A 214 -14.15 -17.72 8.63
N ARG A 215 -14.37 -18.49 9.68
CA ARG A 215 -13.35 -18.73 10.72
C ARG A 215 -12.15 -19.51 10.20
N THR A 216 -12.39 -20.47 9.31
CA THR A 216 -11.30 -21.25 8.70
C THR A 216 -10.43 -20.36 7.81
N ARG A 217 -11.02 -19.36 7.12
CA ARG A 217 -10.29 -18.40 6.29
C ARG A 217 -9.54 -17.34 7.11
N LEU A 218 -10.08 -16.90 8.25
CA LEU A 218 -9.44 -15.86 9.09
C LEU A 218 -8.06 -16.29 9.62
N LYS A 219 -7.88 -17.55 10.02
CA LYS A 219 -6.60 -18.04 10.58
C LYS A 219 -5.42 -17.95 9.59
N PRO A 220 -5.50 -18.48 8.36
CA PRO A 220 -4.42 -18.31 7.39
C PRO A 220 -4.22 -16.85 6.99
N LEU A 221 -5.30 -16.07 6.87
CA LEU A 221 -5.23 -14.66 6.53
C LEU A 221 -4.42 -13.84 7.56
N GLU A 222 -4.59 -14.11 8.85
CA GLU A 222 -3.79 -13.49 9.92
C GLU A 222 -2.29 -13.86 9.81
N ARG A 223 -1.98 -15.08 9.38
CA ARG A 223 -0.60 -15.49 9.12
C ARG A 223 -0.02 -14.79 7.88
N GLU A 224 -0.81 -14.68 6.80
CA GLU A 224 -0.43 -13.96 5.58
C GLU A 224 -0.11 -12.48 5.89
N ILE A 225 -0.96 -11.80 6.66
CA ILE A 225 -0.75 -10.43 7.11
C ILE A 225 0.55 -10.32 7.91
N GLY A 226 0.75 -11.18 8.90
CA GLY A 226 1.98 -11.16 9.70
C GLY A 226 3.25 -11.46 8.89
N ALA A 227 3.18 -12.26 7.82
CA ALA A 227 4.30 -12.47 6.90
C ALA A 227 4.58 -11.21 6.08
N LEU A 228 3.55 -10.55 5.51
CA LEU A 228 3.70 -9.32 4.75
C LEU A 228 4.26 -8.17 5.62
N GLU A 229 3.82 -8.05 6.86
CA GLU A 229 4.35 -7.07 7.81
C GLU A 229 5.86 -7.30 8.11
N LYS A 230 6.28 -8.57 8.25
CA LYS A 230 7.69 -8.93 8.41
C LYS A 230 8.51 -8.60 7.17
N ASP A 231 7.99 -8.92 5.97
CA ASP A 231 8.67 -8.63 4.72
C ASP A 231 8.82 -7.12 4.50
N LEU A 232 7.81 -6.32 4.84
CA LEU A 232 7.90 -4.86 4.83
C LEU A 232 8.93 -4.33 5.83
N ALA A 233 8.95 -4.86 7.05
CA ALA A 233 9.94 -4.48 8.05
C ALA A 233 11.36 -4.81 7.60
N ALA A 234 11.59 -6.00 7.00
CA ALA A 234 12.88 -6.38 6.43
C ALA A 234 13.31 -5.42 5.31
N LEU A 235 12.39 -5.08 4.40
CA LEU A 235 12.69 -4.17 3.29
C LEU A 235 13.08 -2.75 3.74
N ARG A 236 12.58 -2.32 4.90
CA ARG A 236 12.93 -1.01 5.53
C ARG A 236 14.28 -1.02 6.23
N THR A 237 14.85 -2.20 6.50
CA THR A 237 16.13 -2.34 7.20
C THR A 237 17.29 -2.69 6.28
N ASP A 238 17.06 -3.22 5.10
CA ASP A 238 18.05 -3.60 4.09
C ASP A 238 18.47 -2.40 3.22
#